data_39ab371ab7f23fcc803471516cc10bf2
#
_entry.id   39ab371ab7f23fcc803471516cc10bf2
#
_cell.length_a   1.000
_cell.length_b   1.000
_cell.length_c   1.000
_cell.angle_alpha   90.00
_cell.angle_beta   90.00
_cell.angle_gamma   90.00
#
_symmetry.space_group_name_H-M   'P 1'
#
loop_
_entity.id
_entity.type
_entity.pdbx_description
1 polymer ?
#
loop_
_entity_poly.entity_id
_entity_poly.type
_entity_poly.pdbx_seq_one_letter_code
_entity_poly.pdbx_strand_id
1 'polypeptide(L)' 'MSKYRICREFSAAFGLPPIRYLNKKRLEAAENLLLSTEKKVHEIALETGFDNTNHFIHLFKREYGSTPQVYREAHHK' A
#
# COMPACT_ATOMS: atom_id res chain seq x y z
N MET A 1 -2.83 20.23 10.02
CA MET A 1 -1.98 19.09 10.14
C MET A 1 -1.15 18.89 8.88
N SER A 2 0.09 18.68 9.07
CA SER A 2 1.03 18.62 7.96
C SER A 2 0.73 17.52 6.96
N LYS A 3 0.10 16.46 7.40
CA LYS A 3 -0.19 15.33 6.54
C LYS A 3 -1.04 15.72 5.34
N TYR A 4 -2.13 16.43 5.60
CA TYR A 4 -3.01 16.86 4.51
C TYR A 4 -2.34 17.92 3.66
N ARG A 5 -1.58 18.76 4.30
CA ARG A 5 -0.87 19.81 3.61
C ARG A 5 0.14 19.23 2.64
N ILE A 6 0.89 18.23 3.09
CA ILE A 6 1.87 17.57 2.24
C ILE A 6 1.20 16.92 1.04
N CYS A 7 0.07 16.26 1.25
CA CYS A 7 -0.65 15.64 0.15
C CYS A 7 -1.09 16.65 -0.89
N ARG A 8 -1.54 17.81 -0.43
CA ARG A 8 -1.95 18.86 -1.36
C ARG A 8 -0.77 19.37 -2.16
N GLU A 9 0.37 19.52 -1.51
CA GLU A 9 1.57 19.96 -2.20
C GLU A 9 2.02 18.96 -3.24
N PHE A 10 1.96 17.68 -2.91
CA PHE A 10 2.28 16.65 -3.88
C PHE A 10 1.32 16.68 -5.06
N SER A 11 0.05 16.85 -4.78
CA SER A 11 -0.94 16.93 -5.84
C SER A 11 -0.63 18.06 -6.80
N ALA A 12 -0.29 19.22 -6.24
CA ALA A 12 0.04 20.39 -7.07
C ALA A 12 1.32 20.17 -7.87
N ALA A 13 2.32 19.53 -7.24
CA ALA A 13 3.61 19.34 -7.87
C ALA A 13 3.60 18.25 -8.95
N PHE A 14 2.87 17.17 -8.70
CA PHE A 14 2.90 16.01 -9.59
C PHE A 14 1.62 15.78 -10.35
N GLY A 15 0.58 16.56 -10.07
CA GLY A 15 -0.69 16.40 -10.77
C GLY A 15 -1.48 15.17 -10.35
N LEU A 16 -1.14 14.54 -9.23
CA LEU A 16 -1.83 13.36 -8.73
C LEU A 16 -2.74 13.70 -7.57
N PRO A 17 -3.92 13.07 -7.47
CA PRO A 17 -4.75 13.25 -6.29
C PRO A 17 -4.01 12.76 -5.04
N PRO A 18 -4.13 13.47 -3.91
CA PRO A 18 -3.39 13.08 -2.69
C PRO A 18 -3.69 11.67 -2.22
N ILE A 19 -4.94 11.26 -2.30
CA ILE A 19 -5.29 9.92 -1.81
C ILE A 19 -4.64 8.82 -2.64
N ARG A 20 -4.53 9.02 -3.94
CA ARG A 20 -3.87 8.02 -4.78
C ARG A 20 -2.38 7.93 -4.47
N TYR A 21 -1.76 9.06 -4.24
CA TYR A 21 -0.35 9.08 -3.89
C TYR A 21 -0.12 8.35 -2.57
N LEU A 22 -0.96 8.64 -1.57
CA LEU A 22 -0.83 7.99 -0.28
C LEU A 22 -1.01 6.48 -0.40
N ASN A 23 -2.02 6.06 -1.14
CA ASN A 23 -2.26 4.63 -1.30
C ASN A 23 -1.10 3.95 -1.99
N LYS A 24 -0.51 4.60 -2.98
CA LYS A 24 0.63 4.03 -3.66
C LYS A 24 1.80 3.85 -2.70
N LYS A 25 2.06 4.86 -1.87
CA LYS A 25 3.14 4.76 -0.88
C LYS A 25 2.87 3.67 0.15
N ARG A 26 1.61 3.55 0.57
CA ARG A 26 1.24 2.50 1.51
C ARG A 26 1.43 1.13 0.89
N LEU A 27 1.06 0.97 -0.37
CA LEU A 27 1.23 -0.30 -1.07
C LEU A 27 2.69 -0.66 -1.25
N GLU A 28 3.54 0.32 -1.52
CA GLU A 28 4.98 0.08 -1.63
C GLU A 28 5.55 -0.39 -0.30
N ALA A 29 5.14 0.24 0.80
CA ALA A 29 5.57 -0.20 2.12
C ALA A 29 5.09 -1.62 2.41
N ALA A 30 3.86 -1.91 2.02
CA ALA A 30 3.30 -3.23 2.23
C ALA A 30 4.05 -4.28 1.42
N GLU A 31 4.42 -3.96 0.19
CA GLU A 31 5.20 -4.88 -0.63
C GLU A 31 6.51 -5.22 0.06
N ASN A 32 7.20 -4.21 0.58
CA ASN A 32 8.44 -4.46 1.30
C ASN A 32 8.23 -5.41 2.48
N LEU A 33 7.18 -5.19 3.25
CA LEU A 33 6.89 -6.05 4.39
C LEU A 33 6.53 -7.47 3.96
N LEU A 34 5.80 -7.60 2.87
CA LEU A 34 5.45 -8.91 2.35
C LEU A 34 6.68 -9.73 2.00
N LEU A 35 7.67 -9.09 1.41
CA LEU A 35 8.84 -9.79 0.90
C LEU A 35 9.95 -9.92 1.92
N SER A 36 10.00 -9.03 2.91
CA SER A 36 11.09 -9.01 3.88
C SER A 36 10.70 -9.57 5.25
N THR A 37 9.41 -9.83 5.50
CA THR A 37 8.95 -10.38 6.77
C THR A 37 7.96 -11.49 6.52
N GLU A 38 7.60 -12.18 7.61
CA GLU A 38 6.56 -13.21 7.52
C GLU A 38 5.27 -12.76 8.18
N LYS A 39 5.09 -11.45 8.33
CA LYS A 39 3.87 -10.92 8.92
C LYS A 39 2.66 -11.30 8.09
N LYS A 40 1.54 -11.45 8.77
CA LYS A 40 0.31 -11.79 8.08
C LYS A 40 -0.20 -10.61 7.27
N VAL A 41 -0.97 -10.92 6.23
CA VAL A 41 -1.47 -9.89 5.33
C VAL A 41 -2.24 -8.82 6.10
N HIS A 42 -3.11 -9.22 7.03
CA HIS A 42 -3.90 -8.20 7.74
C HIS A 42 -3.02 -7.36 8.66
N GLU A 43 -1.95 -7.92 9.21
CA GLU A 43 -1.02 -7.14 10.01
C GLU A 43 -0.31 -6.09 9.18
N ILE A 44 0.10 -6.49 7.98
CA ILE A 44 0.75 -5.58 7.06
C ILE A 44 -0.19 -4.45 6.66
N ALA A 45 -1.45 -4.80 6.40
CA ALA A 45 -2.43 -3.78 6.03
C ALA A 45 -2.55 -2.72 7.12
N LEU A 46 -2.68 -3.16 8.36
CA LEU A 46 -2.83 -2.21 9.47
C LEU A 46 -1.57 -1.40 9.67
N GLU A 47 -0.40 -2.01 9.57
CA GLU A 47 0.85 -1.29 9.76
C GLU A 47 1.09 -0.23 8.69
N THR A 48 0.60 -0.47 7.50
CA THR A 48 0.83 0.47 6.41
C THR A 48 -0.30 1.49 6.26
N GLY A 49 -1.26 1.49 7.18
CA GLY A 49 -2.25 2.55 7.24
C GLY A 49 -3.59 2.24 6.60
N PHE A 50 -3.85 0.98 6.28
CA PHE A 50 -5.15 0.61 5.75
C PHE A 50 -6.09 0.21 6.88
N ASP A 51 -7.29 0.77 6.88
CA ASP A 51 -8.29 0.48 7.91
C ASP A 51 -8.93 -0.88 7.70
N ASN A 52 -8.96 -1.34 6.46
CA ASN A 52 -9.73 -2.51 6.09
C ASN A 52 -8.85 -3.43 5.25
N THR A 53 -8.69 -4.66 5.71
CA THR A 53 -7.84 -5.62 5.02
C THR A 53 -8.36 -5.93 3.62
N ASN A 54 -9.68 -6.05 3.47
CA ASN A 54 -10.25 -6.33 2.15
C ASN A 54 -9.97 -5.20 1.18
N HIS A 55 -10.05 -3.97 1.65
CA HIS A 55 -9.73 -2.82 0.81
C HIS A 55 -8.26 -2.86 0.40
N PHE A 56 -7.38 -3.18 1.34
CA PHE A 56 -5.97 -3.32 1.06
C PHE A 56 -5.72 -4.39 -0.01
N ILE A 57 -6.33 -5.55 0.16
CA ILE A 57 -6.16 -6.65 -0.79
C ILE A 57 -6.63 -6.23 -2.18
N HIS A 58 -7.77 -5.55 -2.24
CA HIS A 58 -8.31 -5.09 -3.52
C HIS A 58 -7.35 -4.12 -4.21
N LEU A 59 -6.85 -3.14 -3.47
CA LEU A 59 -5.94 -2.16 -4.03
C LEU A 59 -4.61 -2.80 -4.44
N PHE A 60 -4.11 -3.72 -3.62
CA PHE A 60 -2.87 -4.40 -3.93
C PHE A 60 -2.99 -5.20 -5.23
N LYS A 61 -4.08 -5.95 -5.35
CA LYS A 61 -4.31 -6.74 -6.55
C LYS A 61 -4.41 -5.83 -7.78
N ARG A 62 -5.07 -4.70 -7.63
CA ARG A 62 -5.23 -3.76 -8.72
C ARG A 62 -3.89 -3.19 -9.16
N GLU A 63 -3.00 -2.93 -8.21
CA GLU A 63 -1.72 -2.30 -8.51
C GLU A 63 -0.68 -3.30 -8.98
N TYR A 64 -0.65 -4.48 -8.38
CA TYR A 64 0.39 -5.48 -8.64
C TYR A 64 -0.08 -6.68 -9.43
N GLY A 65 -1.35 -6.78 -9.73
CA GLY A 65 -1.88 -7.85 -10.55
C GLY A 65 -2.23 -9.13 -9.82
N SER A 66 -1.93 -9.22 -8.53
CA SER A 66 -2.27 -10.40 -7.74
C SER A 66 -2.49 -9.99 -6.31
N THR A 67 -3.18 -10.85 -5.54
CA THR A 67 -3.41 -10.57 -4.13
C THR A 67 -2.08 -10.59 -3.37
N PRO A 68 -2.02 -9.96 -2.20
CA PRO A 68 -0.78 -9.96 -1.42
C PRO A 68 -0.28 -11.37 -1.11
N GLN A 69 -1.19 -12.27 -0.79
CA GLN A 69 -0.79 -13.64 -0.46
C GLN A 69 -0.16 -14.33 -1.67
N VAL A 70 -0.80 -14.22 -2.82
CA VAL A 70 -0.29 -14.83 -4.04
C VAL A 70 1.03 -14.17 -4.44
N TYR A 71 1.11 -12.87 -4.30
CA TYR A 71 2.31 -12.13 -4.62
C TYR A 71 3.49 -12.60 -3.77
N ARG A 72 3.26 -12.78 -2.46
CA ARG A 72 4.29 -13.28 -1.57
C ARG A 72 4.75 -14.66 -1.99
N GLU A 73 3.81 -15.54 -2.30
CA GLU A 73 4.14 -16.90 -2.68
C GLU A 73 4.95 -16.93 -3.98
N ALA A 74 4.59 -16.08 -4.91
CA ALA A 74 5.28 -16.02 -6.19
C ALA A 74 6.71 -15.50 -6.06
N HIS A 75 6.96 -14.66 -5.07
CA HIS A 75 8.28 -14.04 -4.86
C HIS A 75 9.02 -14.60 -3.66
N HIS A 76 8.46 -15.60 -3.02
CA HIS A 76 9.09 -16.23 -1.86
C HIS A 76 10.21 -17.15 -2.32
N LYS A 77 11.30 -17.13 -1.59
CA LYS A 77 12.45 -17.99 -1.93
C LYS A 77 12.56 -19.20 -1.09
#